data_fc9476d6bde9ebacaa88681f86fdded8
#
_entry.id   fc9476d6bde9ebacaa88681f86fdded8
#
_cell.length_a   1.000
_cell.length_b   1.000
_cell.length_c   1.000
_cell.angle_alpha   90.00
_cell.angle_beta   90.00
_cell.angle_gamma   90.00
#
_symmetry.space_group_name_H-M   'P 1'
#
loop_
_entity.id
_entity.type
_entity.pdbx_description
1 polymer ?
#
loop_
_entity_poly.entity_id
_entity_poly.type
_entity_poly.pdbx_seq_one_letter_code
_entity_poly.pdbx_strand_id
1 'polypeptide(L)'
;MPHKYFAPQPTPTSELPDPAPLLRSLTHGVLEVLAGVREVDQLARWFSEDAFRSLVVRANLSARARSARGVAPRRPQFEIRAQRVTEPVDGVIEAAVVVAGPGRTRAVAIRLEGIDRRWRATSLAIL
;
A
#
# COMPACT_ATOMS: atom_id res chain seq x y z
N MET A 1 5.00 -3.49 -33.05
CA MET A 1 4.07 -2.50 -32.48
C MET A 1 4.80 -1.66 -31.45
N PRO A 2 4.83 -0.35 -31.64
CA PRO A 2 5.58 0.53 -30.74
C PRO A 2 5.17 0.43 -29.28
N HIS A 3 3.88 0.28 -29.00
CA HIS A 3 3.41 0.21 -27.62
C HIS A 3 3.90 -1.02 -26.87
N LYS A 4 4.36 -2.08 -27.54
CA LYS A 4 4.92 -3.26 -26.87
C LYS A 4 6.23 -2.94 -26.17
N TYR A 5 6.97 -1.96 -26.67
CA TYR A 5 8.23 -1.57 -26.06
C TYR A 5 8.05 -0.77 -24.78
N PHE A 6 6.85 -0.23 -24.59
CA PHE A 6 6.52 0.60 -23.44
C PHE A 6 5.60 -0.11 -22.45
N ALA A 7 5.20 -1.34 -22.77
CA ALA A 7 4.38 -2.13 -21.85
C ALA A 7 5.19 -2.47 -20.58
N PRO A 8 4.55 -2.46 -19.41
CA PRO A 8 5.22 -2.86 -18.18
C PRO A 8 5.79 -4.28 -18.32
N GLN A 9 7.03 -4.46 -17.86
CA GLN A 9 7.73 -5.73 -17.97
C GLN A 9 7.82 -6.41 -16.61
N PRO A 10 7.34 -7.67 -16.51
CA PRO A 10 7.48 -8.42 -15.25
C PRO A 10 8.95 -8.59 -14.87
N THR A 11 9.25 -8.49 -13.60
CA THR A 11 10.59 -8.66 -13.07
C THR A 11 10.57 -9.84 -12.09
N PRO A 12 11.49 -10.82 -12.24
CA PRO A 12 11.55 -11.95 -11.32
C PRO A 12 12.00 -11.50 -9.93
N THR A 13 11.58 -12.23 -8.91
CA THR A 13 11.91 -11.95 -7.52
C THR A 13 13.41 -11.84 -7.29
N SER A 14 14.19 -12.67 -7.98
CA SER A 14 15.65 -12.67 -7.82
C SER A 14 16.32 -11.35 -8.21
N GLU A 15 15.63 -10.51 -8.99
CA GLU A 15 16.14 -9.20 -9.41
C GLU A 15 15.52 -8.05 -8.62
N LEU A 16 14.78 -8.35 -7.56
CA LEU A 16 14.07 -7.37 -6.76
C LEU A 16 14.63 -7.32 -5.34
N PRO A 17 14.52 -6.16 -4.67
CA PRO A 17 14.96 -6.08 -3.28
C PRO A 17 14.03 -6.84 -2.34
N ASP A 18 14.49 -7.05 -1.11
CA ASP A 18 13.65 -7.61 -0.05
C ASP A 18 12.40 -6.75 0.09
N PRO A 19 11.20 -7.34 -0.01
CA PRO A 19 9.97 -6.54 0.08
C PRO A 19 9.62 -6.03 1.48
N ALA A 20 10.22 -6.57 2.54
CA ALA A 20 9.85 -6.22 3.90
C ALA A 20 9.95 -4.73 4.24
N PRO A 21 11.03 -4.01 3.87
CA PRO A 21 11.09 -2.57 4.14
C PRO A 21 10.02 -1.79 3.41
N LEU A 22 9.73 -2.16 2.15
CA LEU A 22 8.69 -1.48 1.37
C LEU A 22 7.31 -1.74 1.97
N LEU A 23 7.02 -2.97 2.39
CA LEU A 23 5.74 -3.29 3.02
C LEU A 23 5.52 -2.44 4.27
N ARG A 24 6.56 -2.25 5.07
CA ARG A 24 6.51 -1.39 6.25
C ARG A 24 6.23 0.06 5.88
N SER A 25 6.99 0.58 4.91
CA SER A 25 6.83 1.96 4.46
C SER A 25 5.46 2.22 3.86
N LEU A 26 4.95 1.30 3.05
CA LEU A 26 3.63 1.44 2.45
C LEU A 26 2.53 1.38 3.50
N THR A 27 2.66 0.52 4.50
CA THR A 27 1.69 0.43 5.58
C THR A 27 1.61 1.75 6.34
N HIS A 28 2.76 2.32 6.72
CA HIS A 28 2.79 3.64 7.37
C HIS A 28 2.19 4.71 6.47
N GLY A 29 2.61 4.75 5.20
CA GLY A 29 2.13 5.75 4.26
C GLY A 29 0.63 5.71 4.04
N VAL A 30 0.08 4.52 3.85
CA VAL A 30 -1.35 4.33 3.63
C VAL A 30 -2.15 4.77 4.86
N LEU A 31 -1.74 4.35 6.05
CA LEU A 31 -2.46 4.73 7.27
C LEU A 31 -2.40 6.24 7.51
N GLU A 32 -1.28 6.88 7.19
CA GLU A 32 -1.15 8.32 7.30
C GLU A 32 -2.02 9.06 6.27
N VAL A 33 -2.11 8.53 5.06
CA VAL A 33 -3.00 9.09 4.03
C VAL A 33 -4.45 9.00 4.48
N LEU A 34 -4.87 7.86 4.99
CA LEU A 34 -6.24 7.67 5.47
C LEU A 34 -6.56 8.53 6.69
N ALA A 35 -5.56 8.84 7.51
CA ALA A 35 -5.72 9.73 8.66
C ALA A 35 -5.70 11.21 8.26
N GLY A 36 -5.37 11.52 7.02
CA GLY A 36 -5.36 12.88 6.51
C GLY A 36 -4.10 13.68 6.80
N VAL A 37 -3.02 13.01 7.22
CA VAL A 37 -1.77 13.70 7.58
C VAL A 37 -0.68 13.53 6.52
N ARG A 38 -0.99 12.88 5.41
CA ARG A 38 -0.08 12.69 4.29
C ARG A 38 -0.84 12.80 2.99
N GLU A 39 -0.25 13.47 2.00
CA GLU A 39 -0.84 13.59 0.68
C GLU A 39 -0.74 12.25 -0.06
N VAL A 40 -1.85 11.80 -0.65
CA VAL A 40 -1.90 10.52 -1.36
C VAL A 40 -0.93 10.48 -2.54
N ASP A 41 -0.69 11.61 -3.19
CA ASP A 41 0.21 11.69 -4.35
C ASP A 41 1.64 11.26 -4.01
N GLN A 42 2.05 11.36 -2.77
CA GLN A 42 3.39 10.94 -2.35
C GLN A 42 3.60 9.44 -2.49
N LEU A 43 2.52 8.67 -2.58
CA LEU A 43 2.60 7.21 -2.71
C LEU A 43 2.41 6.74 -4.15
N ALA A 44 2.10 7.64 -5.08
CA ALA A 44 1.70 7.27 -6.44
C ALA A 44 2.71 6.35 -7.14
N ARG A 45 4.00 6.63 -6.97
CA ARG A 45 5.05 5.86 -7.64
C ARG A 45 5.12 4.39 -7.22
N TRP A 46 4.56 4.05 -6.06
CA TRP A 46 4.64 2.70 -5.49
C TRP A 46 3.41 1.86 -5.81
N PHE A 47 2.41 2.45 -6.47
CA PHE A 47 1.14 1.78 -6.76
C PHE A 47 0.92 1.66 -8.25
N SER A 48 0.23 0.60 -8.66
CA SER A 48 -0.34 0.53 -9.99
C SER A 48 -1.43 1.60 -10.10
N GLU A 49 -1.79 1.94 -11.32
CA GLU A 49 -2.80 2.97 -11.56
C GLU A 49 -4.12 2.62 -10.88
N ASP A 50 -4.57 1.36 -11.02
CA ASP A 50 -5.83 0.92 -10.42
C ASP A 50 -5.79 0.92 -8.91
N ALA A 51 -4.70 0.44 -8.32
CA ALA A 51 -4.55 0.41 -6.87
C ALA A 51 -4.46 1.83 -6.30
N PHE A 52 -3.78 2.72 -7.01
CA PHE A 52 -3.70 4.13 -6.59
C PHE A 52 -5.07 4.78 -6.62
N ARG A 53 -5.85 4.54 -7.68
CA ARG A 53 -7.21 5.07 -7.80
C ARG A 53 -8.08 4.62 -6.64
N SER A 54 -7.97 3.35 -6.25
CA SER A 54 -8.71 2.81 -5.10
C SER A 54 -8.30 3.51 -3.80
N LEU A 55 -7.00 3.79 -3.63
CA LEU A 55 -6.50 4.49 -2.46
C LEU A 55 -7.03 5.92 -2.39
N VAL A 56 -7.09 6.62 -3.52
CA VAL A 56 -7.65 7.98 -3.59
C VAL A 56 -9.11 7.97 -3.15
N VAL A 57 -9.89 7.00 -3.62
CA VAL A 57 -11.30 6.89 -3.22
C VAL A 57 -11.42 6.69 -1.70
N ARG A 58 -10.62 5.78 -1.14
CA ARG A 58 -10.65 5.54 0.31
C ARG A 58 -10.22 6.78 1.11
N ALA A 59 -9.21 7.49 0.64
CA ALA A 59 -8.74 8.71 1.28
C ALA A 59 -9.84 9.77 1.32
N ASN A 60 -10.57 9.92 0.22
CA ASN A 60 -11.68 10.88 0.14
C ASN A 60 -12.81 10.49 1.08
N LEU A 61 -13.16 9.21 1.15
CA LEU A 61 -14.19 8.73 2.07
C LEU A 61 -13.81 8.97 3.53
N SER A 62 -12.54 8.72 3.87
CA SER A 62 -12.05 8.96 5.23
C SER A 62 -12.10 10.44 5.58
N ALA A 63 -11.72 11.31 4.64
CA ALA A 63 -11.78 12.76 4.85
C ALA A 63 -13.21 13.24 5.10
N ARG A 64 -14.16 12.74 4.33
CA ARG A 64 -15.58 13.07 4.51
C ARG A 64 -16.10 12.60 5.86
N ALA A 65 -15.71 11.39 6.27
CA ALA A 65 -16.14 10.86 7.56
C ALA A 65 -15.60 11.70 8.72
N ARG A 66 -14.34 12.13 8.66
CA ARG A 66 -13.77 13.01 9.68
C ARG A 66 -14.50 14.35 9.72
N SER A 67 -14.72 14.94 8.55
CA SER A 67 -15.40 16.23 8.43
C SER A 67 -16.82 16.17 9.02
N ALA A 68 -17.55 15.11 8.69
CA ALA A 68 -18.92 14.93 9.20
C ALA A 68 -18.97 14.79 10.73
N ARG A 69 -17.91 14.27 11.34
CA ARG A 69 -17.82 14.10 12.79
C ARG A 69 -17.11 15.25 13.48
N GLY A 70 -16.66 16.25 12.72
CA GLY A 70 -15.91 17.37 13.28
C GLY A 70 -14.55 16.96 13.85
N VAL A 71 -13.95 15.91 13.30
CA VAL A 71 -12.65 15.39 13.76
C VAL A 71 -11.54 15.89 12.85
N ALA A 72 -10.54 16.55 13.42
CA ALA A 72 -9.38 17.01 12.67
C ALA A 72 -8.46 15.84 12.29
N PRO A 73 -7.71 15.96 11.18
CA PRO A 73 -6.67 15.00 10.85
C PRO A 73 -5.67 14.89 12.01
N ARG A 74 -5.27 13.66 12.31
CA ARG A 74 -4.36 13.41 13.42
C ARG A 74 -3.46 12.24 13.02
N ARG A 75 -2.17 12.37 13.35
CA ARG A 75 -1.20 11.30 13.08
C ARG A 75 -1.66 10.02 13.77
N PRO A 76 -1.79 8.91 13.03
CA PRO A 76 -2.23 7.65 13.63
C PRO A 76 -1.13 7.08 14.52
N GLN A 77 -1.54 6.49 15.64
CA GLN A 77 -0.64 5.80 16.55
C GLN A 77 -0.86 4.31 16.38
N PHE A 78 0.16 3.60 15.92
CA PHE A 78 0.08 2.17 15.73
C PHE A 78 1.48 1.56 15.74
N GLU A 79 1.51 0.25 15.90
CA GLU A 79 2.73 -0.54 15.90
C GLU A 79 2.58 -1.69 14.92
N ILE A 80 3.56 -1.92 14.08
CA ILE A 80 3.57 -3.10 13.22
C ILE A 80 4.01 -4.27 14.07
N ARG A 81 3.14 -5.27 14.22
CA ARG A 81 3.37 -6.47 15.04
C ARG A 81 3.97 -7.60 14.25
N ALA A 82 3.59 -7.75 13.00
CA ALA A 82 4.03 -8.88 12.19
C ALA A 82 3.82 -8.60 10.71
N GLN A 83 4.58 -9.28 9.88
CA GLN A 83 4.36 -9.34 8.45
C GLN A 83 4.30 -10.81 8.06
N ARG A 84 3.23 -11.20 7.38
CA ARG A 84 3.09 -12.54 6.83
C ARG A 84 3.19 -12.41 5.32
N VAL A 85 4.18 -13.07 4.74
CA VAL A 85 4.53 -12.88 3.34
C VAL A 85 4.53 -14.24 2.65
N THR A 86 3.84 -14.32 1.51
CA THR A 86 3.89 -15.48 0.63
C THR A 86 4.26 -15.04 -0.77
N GLU A 87 4.80 -15.96 -1.54
CA GLU A 87 5.15 -15.73 -2.94
C GLU A 87 4.38 -16.74 -3.78
N PRO A 88 3.14 -16.41 -4.19
CA PRO A 88 2.32 -17.37 -4.97
C PRO A 88 2.92 -17.73 -6.31
N VAL A 89 3.58 -16.80 -6.96
CA VAL A 89 4.34 -17.04 -8.19
C VAL A 89 5.56 -16.13 -8.20
N ASP A 90 6.53 -16.42 -9.07
CA ASP A 90 7.72 -15.60 -9.19
C ASP A 90 7.36 -14.14 -9.50
N GLY A 91 8.01 -13.22 -8.80
CA GLY A 91 7.78 -11.80 -9.00
C GLY A 91 6.50 -11.27 -8.36
N VAL A 92 5.80 -12.06 -7.55
CA VAL A 92 4.57 -11.65 -6.89
C VAL A 92 4.64 -11.98 -5.41
N ILE A 93 4.33 -10.98 -4.59
CA ILE A 93 4.28 -11.13 -3.13
C ILE A 93 2.86 -10.82 -2.68
N GLU A 94 2.31 -11.67 -1.82
CA GLU A 94 1.08 -11.36 -1.09
C GLU A 94 1.43 -11.26 0.38
N ALA A 95 1.09 -10.14 0.99
CA ALA A 95 1.47 -9.85 2.37
C ALA A 95 0.29 -9.38 3.20
N ALA A 96 0.31 -9.76 4.47
CA ALA A 96 -0.59 -9.20 5.47
C ALA A 96 0.30 -8.57 6.55
N VAL A 97 0.16 -7.26 6.72
CA VAL A 97 0.89 -6.52 7.76
C VAL A 97 -0.06 -6.29 8.92
N VAL A 98 0.26 -6.87 10.08
CA VAL A 98 -0.56 -6.75 11.27
C VAL A 98 -0.14 -5.51 12.04
N VAL A 99 -1.10 -4.61 12.26
CA VAL A 99 -0.86 -3.35 12.99
C VAL A 99 -1.75 -3.29 14.22
N ALA A 100 -1.15 -2.93 15.34
CA ALA A 100 -1.88 -2.74 16.61
C ALA A 100 -1.96 -1.24 16.89
N GLY A 101 -3.18 -0.75 16.99
CA GLY A 101 -3.44 0.64 17.38
C GLY A 101 -4.19 0.69 18.70
N PRO A 102 -4.51 1.89 19.19
CA PRO A 102 -5.33 2.00 20.38
C PRO A 102 -6.69 1.35 20.13
N GLY A 103 -7.04 0.39 20.96
CA GLY A 103 -8.35 -0.21 20.94
C GLY A 103 -8.55 -1.40 20.01
N ARG A 104 -7.73 -1.57 18.97
CA ARG A 104 -7.90 -2.74 18.10
C ARG A 104 -6.67 -3.03 17.24
N THR A 105 -6.64 -4.26 16.74
CA THR A 105 -5.64 -4.74 15.79
C THR A 105 -6.27 -4.84 14.42
N ARG A 106 -5.52 -4.45 13.40
CA ARG A 106 -5.95 -4.51 12.00
C ARG A 106 -4.93 -5.26 11.16
N ALA A 107 -5.34 -5.66 9.98
CA ALA A 107 -4.42 -6.19 8.99
C ALA A 107 -4.49 -5.34 7.73
N VAL A 108 -3.33 -5.03 7.16
CA VAL A 108 -3.23 -4.34 5.88
C VAL A 108 -2.72 -5.37 4.89
N ALA A 109 -3.56 -5.73 3.91
CA ALA A 109 -3.21 -6.72 2.89
C ALA A 109 -2.67 -5.99 1.66
N ILE A 110 -1.50 -6.37 1.22
CA ILE A 110 -0.81 -5.73 0.09
C ILE A 110 -0.32 -6.81 -0.86
N ARG A 111 -0.65 -6.66 -2.15
CA ARG A 111 -0.05 -7.47 -3.19
C ARG A 111 1.00 -6.62 -3.89
N LEU A 112 2.22 -7.13 -3.96
CA LEU A 112 3.31 -6.50 -4.69
C LEU A 112 3.63 -7.32 -5.92
N GLU A 113 3.88 -6.65 -7.04
CA GLU A 113 4.34 -7.30 -8.26
C GLU A 113 5.61 -6.61 -8.74
N GLY A 114 6.57 -7.40 -9.19
CA GLY A 114 7.78 -6.88 -9.78
C GLY A 114 7.50 -6.40 -11.19
N ILE A 115 7.59 -5.10 -11.39
CA ILE A 115 7.30 -4.46 -12.68
C ILE A 115 8.40 -3.43 -12.94
N ASP A 116 9.03 -3.53 -14.11
CA ASP A 116 10.08 -2.60 -14.51
C ASP A 116 11.16 -2.47 -13.45
N ARG A 117 11.61 -3.63 -12.93
CA ARG A 117 12.74 -3.78 -12.02
C ARG A 117 12.50 -3.23 -10.61
N ARG A 118 11.25 -3.06 -10.22
CA ARG A 118 10.92 -2.64 -8.85
C ARG A 118 9.58 -3.22 -8.42
N TRP A 119 9.38 -3.27 -7.11
CA TRP A 119 8.09 -3.67 -6.55
C TRP A 119 7.07 -2.56 -6.72
N ARG A 120 5.85 -2.96 -7.06
CA ARG A 120 4.72 -2.04 -7.18
C ARG A 120 3.50 -2.69 -6.54
N ALA A 121 2.78 -1.93 -5.72
CA ALA A 121 1.55 -2.44 -5.09
C ALA A 121 0.43 -2.45 -6.12
N THR A 122 -0.14 -3.63 -6.36
CA THR A 122 -1.21 -3.82 -7.34
C THR A 122 -2.55 -4.08 -6.68
N SER A 123 -2.57 -4.29 -5.36
CA SER A 123 -3.79 -4.47 -4.59
C SER A 123 -3.54 -4.06 -3.15
N LEU A 124 -4.57 -3.48 -2.54
CA LEU A 124 -4.53 -3.01 -1.17
C LEU A 124 -5.89 -3.23 -0.52
N ALA A 125 -5.90 -3.82 0.67
CA ALA A 125 -7.12 -3.95 1.47
C ALA A 125 -6.78 -3.71 2.94
N ILE A 126 -7.64 -3.01 3.64
CA ILE A 126 -7.49 -2.75 5.07
C ILE A 126 -8.63 -3.44 5.81
N LEU A 127 -8.29 -4.37 6.64
CA LEU A 127 -9.24 -5.25 7.31
C LEU A 127 -9.40 -4.91 8.78
#